data_f2a4ca9925660d9b44a576166cd3adb7
#
_entry.id   f2a4ca9925660d9b44a576166cd3adb7
#
_cell.length_a   1.000
_cell.length_b   1.000
_cell.length_c   1.000
_cell.angle_alpha   90.00
_cell.angle_beta   90.00
_cell.angle_gamma   90.00
#
_symmetry.space_group_name_H-M   'P 1'
#
loop_
_entity.id
_entity.type
_entity.pdbx_description
1 polymer ?
#
loop_
_entity_poly.entity_id
_entity_poly.type
_entity_poly.pdbx_seq_one_letter_code
_entity_poly.pdbx_strand_id
1 'polypeptide(L)'
;MSLFDYEALCSALEQLWRSFGVLPRVLGRTVLGRAVFALELGAGCRRSLLVCGQSGDEGTLCAQVLRFCESLLAAAREGALFCGVDARRALRESGVTVVPCLNPDGLELQTHGVSAAGPLRRFLRPLWQPDTLWKANAAGVDLRRQYPAGFFEARDRSLTQGFSAPGPGGYVGTLPCSEAEGRALCGLCRRERFCHALLVQKGDPALLWRAGESDRAKALLGAKLLSQEGNLPLLPDGDDDGTFARWFAETAGRPVFTAQTGNGNVPLPEADLVSLLTLAVLL
;
A
#
# COMPACT_ATOMS: atom_id res chain seq x y z
N MET A 1 6.82 -18.33 13.05
CA MET A 1 6.84 -17.67 11.74
C MET A 1 7.98 -16.65 11.75
N SER A 2 8.89 -16.68 10.78
CA SER A 2 9.87 -15.60 10.64
C SER A 2 9.13 -14.29 10.39
N LEU A 3 9.56 -13.22 11.05
CA LEU A 3 9.02 -11.89 10.83
C LEU A 3 9.36 -11.46 9.39
N PHE A 4 8.41 -10.82 8.71
CA PHE A 4 8.65 -10.28 7.37
C PHE A 4 9.35 -8.93 7.52
N ASP A 5 10.57 -8.83 7.01
CA ASP A 5 11.43 -7.66 7.04
C ASP A 5 11.90 -7.23 5.64
N TYR A 6 12.83 -6.28 5.55
CA TYR A 6 13.32 -5.79 4.26
C TYR A 6 14.17 -6.84 3.51
N GLU A 7 14.87 -7.73 4.21
CA GLU A 7 15.60 -8.84 3.60
C GLU A 7 14.63 -9.85 2.99
N ALA A 8 13.57 -10.20 3.71
CA ALA A 8 12.49 -11.06 3.20
C ALA A 8 11.78 -10.43 2.00
N LEU A 9 11.54 -9.10 2.03
CA LEU A 9 11.01 -8.36 0.87
C LEU A 9 11.94 -8.50 -0.35
N CYS A 10 13.23 -8.22 -0.20
CA CYS A 10 14.21 -8.32 -1.29
C CYS A 10 14.30 -9.74 -1.84
N SER A 11 14.31 -10.75 -0.97
CA SER A 11 14.35 -12.16 -1.35
C SER A 11 13.12 -12.58 -2.16
N ALA A 12 11.92 -12.15 -1.75
CA ALA A 12 10.69 -12.42 -2.50
C ALA A 12 10.70 -11.74 -3.88
N LEU A 13 11.18 -10.49 -3.96
CA LEU A 13 11.33 -9.78 -5.23
C LEU A 13 12.33 -10.46 -6.17
N GLU A 14 13.45 -10.94 -5.64
CA GLU A 14 14.43 -11.71 -6.41
C GLU A 14 13.85 -13.02 -6.92
N GLN A 15 13.06 -13.71 -6.10
CA GLN A 15 12.36 -14.93 -6.50
C GLN A 15 11.38 -14.67 -7.65
N LEU A 16 10.58 -13.60 -7.59
CA LEU A 16 9.67 -13.20 -8.68
C LEU A 16 10.43 -12.90 -9.97
N TRP A 17 11.56 -12.23 -9.88
CA TRP A 17 12.42 -11.98 -11.04
C TRP A 17 12.98 -13.27 -11.62
N ARG A 18 13.58 -14.14 -10.80
CA ARG A 18 14.18 -15.40 -11.27
C ARG A 18 13.14 -16.36 -11.85
N SER A 19 11.96 -16.46 -11.21
CA SER A 19 10.95 -17.44 -11.60
C SER A 19 10.06 -16.98 -12.75
N PHE A 20 9.79 -15.68 -12.87
CA PHE A 20 8.79 -15.15 -13.80
C PHE A 20 9.31 -14.00 -14.68
N GLY A 21 10.57 -13.58 -14.52
CA GLY A 21 11.15 -12.47 -15.29
C GLY A 21 10.62 -11.09 -14.89
N VAL A 22 9.90 -10.96 -13.77
CA VAL A 22 9.36 -9.69 -13.29
C VAL A 22 10.47 -8.92 -12.56
N LEU A 23 11.08 -7.95 -13.27
CA LEU A 23 12.16 -7.15 -12.73
C LEU A 23 11.63 -6.05 -11.78
N PRO A 24 12.05 -6.02 -10.50
CA PRO A 24 11.67 -4.94 -9.60
C PRO A 24 12.26 -3.60 -10.04
N ARG A 25 11.41 -2.58 -10.15
CA ARG A 25 11.81 -1.22 -10.48
C ARG A 25 11.94 -0.39 -9.19
N VAL A 26 13.04 0.33 -9.03
CA VAL A 26 13.24 1.25 -7.90
C VAL A 26 12.52 2.57 -8.20
N LEU A 27 11.57 2.94 -7.36
CA LEU A 27 10.83 4.21 -7.44
C LEU A 27 11.58 5.34 -6.74
N GLY A 28 12.28 5.03 -5.66
CA GLY A 28 13.01 5.96 -4.83
C GLY A 28 13.76 5.25 -3.70
N ARG A 29 14.43 6.04 -2.86
CA ARG A 29 15.10 5.52 -1.66
C ARG A 29 14.65 6.30 -0.44
N THR A 30 14.46 5.58 0.66
CA THR A 30 14.12 6.14 1.97
C THR A 30 15.28 6.94 2.57
N VAL A 31 15.03 7.57 3.70
CA VAL A 31 16.06 8.31 4.45
C VAL A 31 17.23 7.42 4.93
N LEU A 32 16.96 6.12 5.16
CA LEU A 32 18.01 5.13 5.50
C LEU A 32 18.58 4.41 4.26
N GLY A 33 18.22 4.86 3.05
CA GLY A 33 18.75 4.35 1.79
C GLY A 33 18.10 3.08 1.25
N ARG A 34 17.07 2.53 1.92
CA ARG A 34 16.33 1.36 1.44
C ARG A 34 15.52 1.71 0.20
N ALA A 35 15.52 0.82 -0.79
CA ALA A 35 14.77 1.04 -2.01
C ALA A 35 13.26 0.82 -1.79
N VAL A 36 12.44 1.70 -2.37
CA VAL A 36 11.01 1.50 -2.56
C VAL A 36 10.83 0.90 -3.95
N PHE A 37 10.22 -0.28 -4.02
CA PHE A 37 10.09 -1.04 -5.25
C PHE A 37 8.68 -0.98 -5.84
N ALA A 38 8.60 -1.09 -7.17
CA ALA A 38 7.39 -1.43 -7.91
C ALA A 38 7.64 -2.66 -8.79
N LEU A 39 6.61 -3.49 -8.92
CA LEU A 39 6.53 -4.61 -9.85
C LEU A 39 5.50 -4.29 -10.93
N GLU A 40 5.76 -4.69 -12.16
CA GLU A 40 4.81 -4.58 -13.25
C GLU A 40 4.40 -5.98 -13.71
N LEU A 41 3.13 -6.33 -13.46
CA LEU A 41 2.56 -7.62 -13.86
C LEU A 41 1.61 -7.41 -15.03
N GLY A 42 1.75 -8.23 -16.06
CA GLY A 42 0.95 -8.14 -17.27
C GLY A 42 1.36 -7.01 -18.22
N ALA A 43 0.89 -7.13 -19.48
CA ALA A 43 1.23 -6.23 -20.57
C ALA A 43 0.04 -5.39 -21.06
N GLY A 44 -1.13 -5.56 -20.46
CA GLY A 44 -2.35 -4.86 -20.86
C GLY A 44 -2.23 -3.34 -20.74
N CYS A 45 -2.92 -2.62 -21.65
CA CYS A 45 -2.94 -1.15 -21.63
C CYS A 45 -3.81 -0.56 -20.51
N ARG A 46 -4.76 -1.34 -19.98
CA ARG A 46 -5.54 -0.98 -18.77
C ARG A 46 -4.73 -1.39 -17.56
N ARG A 47 -4.13 -0.42 -16.90
CA ARG A 47 -3.25 -0.66 -15.76
C ARG A 47 -3.86 -0.15 -14.47
N SER A 48 -3.95 -1.02 -13.48
CA SER A 48 -4.30 -0.66 -12.09
C SER A 48 -3.06 -0.45 -11.23
N LEU A 49 -3.22 0.22 -10.10
CA LEU A 49 -2.16 0.43 -9.10
C LEU A 49 -2.57 -0.26 -7.79
N LEU A 50 -1.72 -1.15 -7.30
CA LEU A 50 -1.85 -1.77 -5.97
C LEU A 50 -0.76 -1.23 -5.05
N VAL A 51 -1.15 -0.66 -3.91
CA VAL A 51 -0.23 -0.11 -2.90
C VAL A 51 -0.44 -0.78 -1.56
N CYS A 52 0.63 -1.23 -0.95
CA CYS A 52 0.64 -1.81 0.40
C CYS A 52 1.83 -1.27 1.20
N GLY A 53 1.81 -1.48 2.51
CA GLY A 53 2.94 -1.18 3.38
C GLY A 53 3.23 0.32 3.55
N GLN A 54 2.21 1.16 3.66
CA GLN A 54 2.37 2.57 4.04
C GLN A 54 2.72 2.71 5.53
N SER A 55 2.28 1.78 6.36
CA SER A 55 2.57 1.73 7.79
C SER A 55 3.61 0.65 8.08
N GLY A 56 4.54 0.92 9.00
CA GLY A 56 5.61 -0.02 9.35
C GLY A 56 5.11 -1.35 9.90
N ASP A 57 3.92 -1.36 10.51
CA ASP A 57 3.31 -2.55 11.11
C ASP A 57 2.55 -3.45 10.09
N GLU A 58 2.65 -3.16 8.78
CA GLU A 58 1.94 -3.87 7.72
C GLU A 58 2.76 -5.00 7.06
N GLY A 59 3.83 -5.50 7.69
CA GLY A 59 4.71 -6.52 7.12
C GLY A 59 3.98 -7.79 6.67
N THR A 60 2.99 -8.28 7.44
CA THR A 60 2.19 -9.45 7.05
C THR A 60 1.40 -9.20 5.76
N LEU A 61 0.82 -8.00 5.58
CA LEU A 61 0.12 -7.63 4.35
C LEU A 61 1.07 -7.54 3.17
N CYS A 62 2.27 -6.96 3.36
CA CYS A 62 3.31 -6.92 2.32
C CYS A 62 3.65 -8.34 1.84
N ALA A 63 3.83 -9.29 2.77
CA ALA A 63 4.08 -10.70 2.44
C ALA A 63 2.90 -11.33 1.68
N GLN A 64 1.66 -11.07 2.09
CA GLN A 64 0.46 -11.57 1.42
C GLN A 64 0.32 -11.03 -0.01
N VAL A 65 0.58 -9.75 -0.22
CA VAL A 65 0.57 -9.13 -1.56
C VAL A 65 1.63 -9.75 -2.46
N LEU A 66 2.83 -10.04 -1.95
CA LEU A 66 3.88 -10.72 -2.74
C LEU A 66 3.51 -12.17 -3.08
N ARG A 67 2.93 -12.92 -2.14
CA ARG A 67 2.41 -14.27 -2.42
C ARG A 67 1.30 -14.25 -3.45
N PHE A 68 0.40 -13.27 -3.39
CA PHE A 68 -0.61 -13.06 -4.43
C PHE A 68 0.03 -12.87 -5.81
N CYS A 69 1.04 -12.01 -5.92
CA CYS A 69 1.77 -11.78 -7.18
C CYS A 69 2.38 -13.09 -7.72
N GLU A 70 3.04 -13.87 -6.85
CA GLU A 70 3.65 -15.14 -7.20
C GLU A 70 2.60 -16.15 -7.69
N SER A 71 1.51 -16.32 -6.96
CA SER A 71 0.44 -17.26 -7.29
C SER A 71 -0.29 -16.88 -8.59
N LEU A 72 -0.56 -15.60 -8.80
CA LEU A 72 -1.16 -15.10 -10.05
C LEU A 72 -0.24 -15.36 -11.27
N LEU A 73 1.05 -15.10 -11.13
CA LEU A 73 2.05 -15.35 -12.19
C LEU A 73 2.23 -16.84 -12.46
N ALA A 74 2.23 -17.68 -11.43
CA ALA A 74 2.30 -19.14 -11.57
C ALA A 74 1.09 -19.67 -12.35
N ALA A 75 -0.13 -19.27 -11.95
CA ALA A 75 -1.35 -19.65 -12.67
C ALA A 75 -1.34 -19.16 -14.11
N ALA A 76 -0.89 -17.94 -14.38
CA ALA A 76 -0.78 -17.41 -15.73
C ALA A 76 0.23 -18.21 -16.60
N ARG A 77 1.37 -18.60 -16.03
CA ARG A 77 2.38 -19.44 -16.72
C ARG A 77 1.81 -20.81 -17.07
N GLU A 78 1.08 -21.42 -16.16
CA GLU A 78 0.47 -22.75 -16.35
C GLU A 78 -0.80 -22.70 -17.20
N GLY A 79 -1.39 -21.53 -17.44
CA GLY A 79 -2.69 -21.37 -18.12
C GLY A 79 -3.86 -21.84 -17.26
N ALA A 80 -3.70 -21.75 -15.94
CA ALA A 80 -4.69 -22.16 -14.98
C ALA A 80 -5.66 -21.01 -14.63
N LEU A 81 -6.82 -21.39 -14.09
CA LEU A 81 -7.73 -20.43 -13.46
C LEU A 81 -7.17 -20.00 -12.09
N PHE A 82 -7.26 -18.71 -11.81
CA PHE A 82 -6.92 -18.12 -10.53
C PHE A 82 -8.17 -17.39 -9.99
N CYS A 83 -8.71 -17.82 -8.88
CA CYS A 83 -10.01 -17.36 -8.36
C CYS A 83 -11.12 -17.34 -9.44
N GLY A 84 -11.21 -18.40 -10.25
CA GLY A 84 -12.21 -18.52 -11.32
C GLY A 84 -11.90 -17.73 -12.60
N VAL A 85 -10.80 -17.01 -12.68
CA VAL A 85 -10.40 -16.16 -13.81
C VAL A 85 -9.22 -16.79 -14.55
N ASP A 86 -9.24 -16.76 -15.90
CA ASP A 86 -8.07 -17.12 -16.72
C ASP A 86 -6.94 -16.10 -16.47
N ALA A 87 -5.98 -16.49 -15.63
CA ALA A 87 -4.87 -15.61 -15.19
C ALA A 87 -4.02 -15.11 -16.37
N ARG A 88 -3.77 -15.96 -17.39
CA ARG A 88 -3.00 -15.59 -18.58
C ARG A 88 -3.71 -14.54 -19.41
N ARG A 89 -5.02 -14.71 -19.61
CA ARG A 89 -5.85 -13.74 -20.33
C ARG A 89 -5.93 -12.43 -19.58
N ALA A 90 -6.19 -12.49 -18.27
CA ALA A 90 -6.26 -11.31 -17.40
C ALA A 90 -5.00 -10.45 -17.50
N LEU A 91 -3.81 -11.05 -17.39
CA LEU A 91 -2.54 -10.32 -17.48
C LEU A 91 -2.18 -9.85 -18.90
N ARG A 92 -2.80 -10.40 -19.96
CA ARG A 92 -2.66 -9.87 -21.33
C ARG A 92 -3.56 -8.67 -21.57
N GLU A 93 -4.77 -8.67 -21.03
CA GLU A 93 -5.78 -7.62 -21.26
C GLU A 93 -5.63 -6.46 -20.27
N SER A 94 -5.23 -6.76 -19.03
CA SER A 94 -5.00 -5.80 -17.95
C SER A 94 -3.56 -5.89 -17.44
N GLY A 95 -3.06 -4.80 -16.88
CA GLY A 95 -1.79 -4.78 -16.16
C GLY A 95 -1.98 -4.24 -14.75
N VAL A 96 -1.11 -4.64 -13.84
CA VAL A 96 -1.08 -4.07 -12.49
C VAL A 96 0.34 -3.66 -12.14
N THR A 97 0.48 -2.43 -11.63
CA THR A 97 1.71 -1.97 -10.96
C THR A 97 1.52 -2.16 -9.47
N VAL A 98 2.40 -2.92 -8.84
CA VAL A 98 2.33 -3.26 -7.42
C VAL A 98 3.46 -2.58 -6.67
N VAL A 99 3.14 -1.79 -5.66
CA VAL A 99 4.08 -1.27 -4.66
C VAL A 99 3.88 -2.09 -3.39
N PRO A 100 4.65 -3.17 -3.18
CA PRO A 100 4.36 -4.16 -2.14
C PRO A 100 4.68 -3.64 -0.73
N CYS A 101 5.62 -2.70 -0.62
CA CYS A 101 5.99 -2.05 0.65
C CYS A 101 6.45 -0.62 0.37
N LEU A 102 5.61 0.35 0.72
CA LEU A 102 5.95 1.77 0.53
C LEU A 102 6.90 2.28 1.63
N ASN A 103 6.84 1.71 2.84
CA ASN A 103 7.57 2.13 4.04
C ASN A 103 8.56 1.06 4.53
N PRO A 104 9.63 0.76 3.77
CA PRO A 104 10.57 -0.28 4.18
C PRO A 104 11.38 0.09 5.42
N ASP A 105 11.58 1.37 5.72
CA ASP A 105 12.24 1.80 6.95
C ASP A 105 11.35 1.57 8.18
N GLY A 106 10.06 1.90 8.07
CA GLY A 106 9.09 1.62 9.13
C GLY A 106 8.91 0.13 9.38
N LEU A 107 8.91 -0.69 8.32
CA LEU A 107 8.89 -2.14 8.40
C LEU A 107 10.06 -2.68 9.24
N GLU A 108 11.27 -2.22 8.96
CA GLU A 108 12.48 -2.60 9.70
C GLU A 108 12.43 -2.14 11.17
N LEU A 109 11.99 -0.91 11.40
CA LEU A 109 11.84 -0.40 12.77
C LEU A 109 10.81 -1.20 13.55
N GLN A 110 9.68 -1.56 12.95
CA GLN A 110 8.67 -2.39 13.62
C GLN A 110 9.18 -3.81 13.91
N THR A 111 10.01 -4.36 13.01
CA THR A 111 10.50 -5.74 13.11
C THR A 111 11.71 -5.87 14.04
N HIS A 112 12.67 -4.96 13.91
CA HIS A 112 13.97 -5.05 14.59
C HIS A 112 14.21 -3.94 15.61
N GLY A 113 13.22 -3.09 15.82
CA GLY A 113 13.32 -2.01 16.79
C GLY A 113 14.27 -0.91 16.37
N VAL A 114 14.65 -0.10 17.34
CA VAL A 114 15.55 1.05 17.13
C VAL A 114 16.95 0.66 16.64
N SER A 115 17.34 -0.60 16.70
CA SER A 115 18.60 -1.09 16.13
C SER A 115 18.64 -0.95 14.61
N ALA A 116 17.48 -1.02 13.92
CA ALA A 116 17.34 -0.83 12.48
C ALA A 116 17.42 0.63 12.03
N ALA A 117 17.45 1.58 12.97
CA ALA A 117 17.44 3.02 12.68
C ALA A 117 18.78 3.57 12.16
N GLY A 118 19.85 2.78 12.15
CA GLY A 118 21.16 3.22 11.67
C GLY A 118 21.62 4.55 12.30
N PRO A 119 21.99 5.56 11.49
CA PRO A 119 22.42 6.87 11.98
C PRO A 119 21.38 7.61 12.81
N LEU A 120 20.08 7.32 12.59
CA LEU A 120 18.96 7.97 13.30
C LEU A 120 18.68 7.36 14.67
N ARG A 121 19.40 6.32 15.08
CA ARG A 121 19.18 5.59 16.33
C ARG A 121 19.11 6.52 17.57
N ARG A 122 20.01 7.51 17.65
CA ARG A 122 20.05 8.44 18.79
C ARG A 122 18.80 9.30 18.88
N PHE A 123 18.15 9.61 17.75
CA PHE A 123 16.95 10.43 17.68
C PHE A 123 15.68 9.60 17.95
N LEU A 124 15.65 8.34 17.48
CA LEU A 124 14.48 7.47 17.61
C LEU A 124 14.44 6.72 18.95
N ARG A 125 15.59 6.52 19.61
CA ARG A 125 15.65 5.81 20.90
C ARG A 125 14.73 6.39 21.98
N PRO A 126 14.63 7.71 22.20
CA PRO A 126 13.72 8.27 23.21
C PRO A 126 12.23 8.04 22.91
N LEU A 127 11.89 7.82 21.63
CA LEU A 127 10.52 7.58 21.15
C LEU A 127 10.13 6.10 21.21
N TRP A 128 11.10 5.21 21.48
CA TRP A 128 10.93 3.77 21.46
C TRP A 128 10.61 3.24 22.87
N GLN A 129 9.50 2.49 22.96
CA GLN A 129 9.14 1.69 24.12
C GLN A 129 9.05 0.22 23.71
N PRO A 130 9.20 -0.78 24.61
CA PRO A 130 9.14 -2.21 24.24
C PRO A 130 7.89 -2.61 23.45
N ASP A 131 6.74 -2.01 23.77
CA ASP A 131 5.44 -2.29 23.15
C ASP A 131 5.06 -1.25 22.10
N THR A 132 6.03 -0.46 21.60
CA THR A 132 5.77 0.54 20.57
C THR A 132 5.34 -0.12 19.28
N LEU A 133 4.13 0.18 18.82
CA LEU A 133 3.70 -0.14 17.46
C LEU A 133 4.21 0.96 16.53
N TRP A 134 5.27 0.65 15.78
CA TRP A 134 5.91 1.62 14.90
C TRP A 134 5.23 1.66 13.54
N LYS A 135 4.47 2.72 13.27
CA LYS A 135 3.73 2.94 12.02
C LYS A 135 4.43 3.89 11.06
N ALA A 136 5.15 4.87 11.61
CA ALA A 136 5.84 5.92 10.86
C ALA A 136 7.02 5.39 10.04
N ASN A 137 7.57 6.23 9.16
CA ASN A 137 8.88 5.97 8.54
C ASN A 137 10.04 6.26 9.51
N ALA A 138 11.29 6.22 9.07
CA ALA A 138 12.45 6.47 9.93
C ALA A 138 12.63 7.95 10.30
N ALA A 139 11.94 8.87 9.64
CA ALA A 139 11.87 10.26 10.06
C ALA A 139 10.78 10.51 11.12
N GLY A 140 10.06 9.48 11.55
CA GLY A 140 8.95 9.59 12.49
C GLY A 140 7.69 10.20 11.89
N VAL A 141 7.49 10.10 10.57
CA VAL A 141 6.35 10.65 9.83
C VAL A 141 5.39 9.53 9.41
N ASP A 142 4.10 9.68 9.70
CA ASP A 142 3.04 8.76 9.26
C ASP A 142 2.72 8.98 7.78
N LEU A 143 3.12 8.04 6.91
CA LEU A 143 2.98 8.16 5.47
C LEU A 143 1.54 8.09 4.96
N ARG A 144 0.58 7.64 5.77
CA ARG A 144 -0.80 7.47 5.34
C ARG A 144 -1.54 8.80 5.12
N ARG A 145 -1.07 9.89 5.76
CA ARG A 145 -1.70 11.23 5.69
C ARG A 145 -0.74 12.32 5.23
N GLN A 146 0.16 11.99 4.33
CA GLN A 146 1.25 12.85 3.88
C GLN A 146 1.05 13.43 2.47
N TYR A 147 -0.14 13.23 1.88
CA TYR A 147 -0.44 13.64 0.50
C TYR A 147 -1.07 15.02 0.42
N PRO A 148 -0.91 15.74 -0.74
CA PRO A 148 -1.28 17.16 -0.83
C PRO A 148 -2.76 17.49 -0.58
N ALA A 149 -3.68 16.63 -1.02
CA ALA A 149 -5.11 16.87 -0.88
C ALA A 149 -5.55 16.77 0.58
N GLY A 150 -5.97 17.89 1.18
CA GLY A 150 -6.37 17.94 2.59
C GLY A 150 -5.21 17.82 3.59
N PHE A 151 -3.97 18.08 3.16
CA PHE A 151 -2.80 17.92 4.03
C PHE A 151 -2.84 18.82 5.27
N PHE A 152 -3.21 20.08 5.11
CA PHE A 152 -3.20 21.03 6.22
C PHE A 152 -4.29 20.72 7.24
N GLU A 153 -5.45 20.25 6.77
CA GLU A 153 -6.53 19.75 7.61
C GLU A 153 -6.10 18.50 8.40
N ALA A 154 -5.43 17.57 7.73
CA ALA A 154 -4.86 16.37 8.39
C ALA A 154 -3.81 16.77 9.44
N ARG A 155 -2.95 17.76 9.12
CA ARG A 155 -1.93 18.25 10.05
C ARG A 155 -2.55 18.92 11.26
N ASP A 156 -3.52 19.79 11.08
CA ASP A 156 -4.18 20.50 12.18
C ASP A 156 -4.90 19.51 13.11
N ARG A 157 -5.49 18.46 12.54
CA ARG A 157 -6.08 17.36 13.32
C ARG A 157 -5.00 16.55 14.07
N SER A 158 -3.89 16.22 13.40
CA SER A 158 -2.73 15.57 14.03
C SER A 158 -2.23 16.37 15.23
N LEU A 159 -2.09 17.69 15.09
CA LEU A 159 -1.70 18.59 16.18
C LEU A 159 -2.71 18.58 17.33
N THR A 160 -4.01 18.65 17.04
CA THR A 160 -5.09 18.60 18.05
C THR A 160 -5.10 17.28 18.82
N GLN A 161 -4.70 16.19 18.16
CA GLN A 161 -4.56 14.86 18.78
C GLN A 161 -3.24 14.68 19.56
N GLY A 162 -2.39 15.70 19.61
CA GLY A 162 -1.12 15.68 20.34
C GLY A 162 0.10 15.19 19.52
N PHE A 163 -0.06 14.92 18.22
CA PHE A 163 1.03 14.50 17.33
C PHE A 163 1.74 15.71 16.71
N SER A 164 2.42 16.50 17.54
CA SER A 164 3.08 17.75 17.11
C SER A 164 4.53 17.58 16.66
N ALA A 165 5.12 16.40 16.84
CA ALA A 165 6.53 16.10 16.56
C ALA A 165 6.68 14.68 15.99
N PRO A 166 7.83 14.39 15.33
CA PRO A 166 8.17 13.03 14.88
C PRO A 166 7.97 12.00 15.98
N GLY A 167 7.35 10.86 15.61
CA GLY A 167 6.99 9.81 16.56
C GLY A 167 6.71 8.48 15.89
N PRO A 168 6.26 7.47 16.65
CA PRO A 168 5.97 6.14 16.11
C PRO A 168 4.75 6.11 15.18
N GLY A 169 3.92 7.16 15.17
CA GLY A 169 2.76 7.30 14.27
C GLY A 169 1.99 8.57 14.56
N GLY A 170 1.06 8.94 13.67
CA GLY A 170 0.17 10.09 13.81
C GLY A 170 0.75 11.43 13.38
N TYR A 171 2.06 11.64 13.45
CA TYR A 171 2.69 12.86 12.95
C TYR A 171 2.80 12.85 11.43
N VAL A 172 2.19 13.81 10.77
CA VAL A 172 2.08 13.84 9.31
C VAL A 172 3.17 14.66 8.61
N GLY A 173 4.11 15.24 9.36
CA GLY A 173 5.15 16.11 8.83
C GLY A 173 4.74 17.58 8.76
N THR A 174 5.63 18.41 8.22
CA THR A 174 5.42 19.87 8.11
C THR A 174 4.86 20.30 6.76
N LEU A 175 5.16 19.55 5.69
CA LEU A 175 4.75 19.82 4.33
C LEU A 175 4.26 18.53 3.65
N PRO A 176 3.34 18.63 2.68
CA PRO A 176 2.89 17.45 1.93
C PRO A 176 4.04 16.88 1.11
N CYS A 177 4.08 15.55 1.00
CA CYS A 177 5.15 14.83 0.30
C CYS A 177 6.56 15.23 0.77
N SER A 178 6.76 15.56 2.06
CA SER A 178 8.10 15.82 2.60
C SER A 178 8.97 14.56 2.58
N GLU A 179 8.34 13.38 2.64
CA GLU A 179 9.05 12.11 2.69
C GLU A 179 9.33 11.54 1.29
N ALA A 180 10.46 10.86 1.16
CA ALA A 180 10.91 10.29 -0.11
C ALA A 180 9.93 9.24 -0.65
N GLU A 181 9.34 8.46 0.22
CA GLU A 181 8.35 7.42 -0.07
C GLU A 181 7.08 8.02 -0.69
N GLY A 182 6.53 9.07 -0.08
CA GLY A 182 5.38 9.80 -0.61
C GLY A 182 5.67 10.43 -1.97
N ARG A 183 6.86 11.05 -2.11
CA ARG A 183 7.31 11.61 -3.41
C ARG A 183 7.47 10.53 -4.48
N ALA A 184 7.99 9.35 -4.11
CA ALA A 184 8.15 8.24 -5.04
C ALA A 184 6.80 7.77 -5.59
N LEU A 185 5.82 7.57 -4.72
CA LEU A 185 4.47 7.16 -5.12
C LEU A 185 3.75 8.24 -5.94
N CYS A 186 3.78 9.50 -5.50
CA CYS A 186 3.24 10.62 -6.27
C CYS A 186 3.91 10.77 -7.64
N GLY A 187 5.24 10.58 -7.70
CA GLY A 187 6.02 10.60 -8.93
C GLY A 187 5.62 9.48 -9.89
N LEU A 188 5.37 8.28 -9.38
CA LEU A 188 4.84 7.15 -10.16
C LEU A 188 3.50 7.52 -10.80
N CYS A 189 2.53 7.99 -10.01
CA CYS A 189 1.18 8.35 -10.49
C CYS A 189 1.15 9.53 -11.47
N ARG A 190 2.15 10.41 -11.43
CA ARG A 190 2.26 11.52 -12.40
C ARG A 190 2.85 11.05 -13.74
N ARG A 191 3.72 10.05 -13.72
CA ARG A 191 4.35 9.51 -14.94
C ARG A 191 3.51 8.45 -15.64
N GLU A 192 2.71 7.71 -14.88
CA GLU A 192 1.90 6.62 -15.39
C GLU A 192 0.41 6.89 -15.18
N ARG A 193 -0.40 6.41 -16.12
CA ARG A 193 -1.86 6.51 -16.03
C ARG A 193 -2.43 5.20 -15.55
N PHE A 194 -3.11 5.26 -14.41
CA PHE A 194 -3.82 4.12 -13.85
C PHE A 194 -5.33 4.28 -14.06
N CYS A 195 -6.04 3.20 -14.35
CA CYS A 195 -7.49 3.22 -14.45
C CYS A 195 -8.17 3.30 -13.09
N HIS A 196 -7.53 2.76 -12.05
CA HIS A 196 -7.90 2.90 -10.64
C HIS A 196 -6.71 2.55 -9.75
N ALA A 197 -6.84 2.82 -8.45
CA ALA A 197 -5.89 2.35 -7.45
C ALA A 197 -6.61 1.54 -6.36
N LEU A 198 -5.91 0.53 -5.82
CA LEU A 198 -6.29 -0.20 -4.61
C LEU A 198 -5.19 -0.04 -3.56
N LEU A 199 -5.58 0.40 -2.37
CA LEU A 199 -4.72 0.35 -1.19
C LEU A 199 -5.12 -0.84 -0.33
N VAL A 200 -4.13 -1.55 0.19
CA VAL A 200 -4.31 -2.59 1.19
C VAL A 200 -3.58 -2.15 2.45
N GLN A 201 -4.31 -1.99 3.53
CA GLN A 201 -3.76 -1.47 4.78
C GLN A 201 -4.42 -2.07 6.02
N LYS A 202 -3.77 -1.97 7.16
CA LYS A 202 -4.40 -2.26 8.45
C LYS A 202 -5.39 -1.18 8.82
N GLY A 203 -6.48 -1.57 9.44
CA GLY A 203 -7.55 -0.70 9.92
C GLY A 203 -8.73 -1.55 10.36
N ASP A 204 -9.79 -0.93 10.89
CA ASP A 204 -11.03 -1.65 11.16
C ASP A 204 -11.59 -2.20 9.84
N PRO A 205 -12.00 -3.50 9.81
CA PRO A 205 -12.38 -4.14 8.56
C PRO A 205 -13.41 -3.35 7.78
N ALA A 206 -13.04 -2.85 6.60
CA ALA A 206 -13.92 -2.09 5.73
C ALA A 206 -13.34 -1.98 4.31
N LEU A 207 -14.21 -1.81 3.33
CA LEU A 207 -13.85 -1.29 2.02
C LEU A 207 -14.34 0.15 1.90
N LEU A 208 -13.39 1.07 1.77
CA LEU A 208 -13.63 2.48 1.49
C LEU A 208 -13.42 2.74 0.00
N TRP A 209 -14.10 3.74 -0.57
CA TRP A 209 -13.91 4.08 -1.96
C TRP A 209 -14.10 5.58 -2.20
N ARG A 210 -13.39 6.10 -3.19
CA ARG A 210 -13.50 7.47 -3.67
C ARG A 210 -13.40 7.53 -5.19
N ALA A 211 -14.14 8.45 -5.81
CA ALA A 211 -14.05 8.72 -7.24
C ALA A 211 -14.48 10.16 -7.52
N GLY A 212 -14.03 10.69 -8.65
CA GLY A 212 -14.58 11.91 -9.23
C GLY A 212 -16.04 11.71 -9.70
N GLU A 213 -16.73 12.81 -9.91
CA GLU A 213 -18.16 12.80 -10.31
C GLU A 213 -18.43 11.95 -11.56
N SER A 214 -17.56 12.04 -12.58
CA SER A 214 -17.74 11.32 -13.86
C SER A 214 -17.69 9.80 -13.72
N ASP A 215 -16.95 9.28 -12.76
CA ASP A 215 -16.72 7.85 -12.57
C ASP A 215 -17.47 7.28 -11.35
N ARG A 216 -18.24 8.11 -10.65
CA ARG A 216 -18.84 7.75 -9.34
C ARG A 216 -19.73 6.50 -9.40
N ALA A 217 -20.60 6.38 -10.41
CA ALA A 217 -21.48 5.23 -10.54
C ALA A 217 -20.71 3.92 -10.80
N LYS A 218 -19.70 3.97 -11.68
CA LYS A 218 -18.82 2.81 -11.96
C LYS A 218 -17.97 2.44 -10.75
N ALA A 219 -17.44 3.44 -10.06
CA ALA A 219 -16.66 3.24 -8.85
C ALA A 219 -17.49 2.60 -7.73
N LEU A 220 -18.74 3.04 -7.55
CA LEU A 220 -19.65 2.41 -6.57
C LEU A 220 -19.93 0.94 -6.92
N LEU A 221 -20.12 0.62 -8.20
CA LEU A 221 -20.29 -0.79 -8.63
C LEU A 221 -19.04 -1.60 -8.33
N GLY A 222 -17.84 -1.10 -8.70
CA GLY A 222 -16.56 -1.74 -8.37
C GLY A 222 -16.37 -1.91 -6.86
N ALA A 223 -16.71 -0.90 -6.08
CA ALA A 223 -16.62 -0.96 -4.61
C ALA A 223 -17.55 -2.04 -4.03
N LYS A 224 -18.76 -2.16 -4.53
CA LYS A 224 -19.69 -3.23 -4.10
C LYS A 224 -19.15 -4.62 -4.42
N LEU A 225 -18.61 -4.81 -5.62
CA LEU A 225 -18.03 -6.09 -6.03
C LEU A 225 -16.81 -6.43 -5.16
N LEU A 226 -15.89 -5.48 -4.96
CA LEU A 226 -14.72 -5.66 -4.09
C LEU A 226 -15.10 -5.94 -2.63
N SER A 227 -16.15 -5.25 -2.13
CA SER A 227 -16.69 -5.48 -0.79
C SER A 227 -17.22 -6.92 -0.62
N GLN A 228 -17.91 -7.43 -1.63
CA GLN A 228 -18.44 -8.80 -1.63
C GLN A 228 -17.31 -9.83 -1.69
N GLU A 229 -16.37 -9.69 -2.62
CA GLU A 229 -15.24 -10.61 -2.78
C GLU A 229 -14.30 -10.62 -1.58
N GLY A 230 -14.06 -9.45 -0.97
CA GLY A 230 -13.22 -9.32 0.22
C GLY A 230 -13.98 -9.56 1.53
N ASN A 231 -15.29 -9.84 1.49
CA ASN A 231 -16.13 -9.95 2.68
C ASN A 231 -15.92 -8.78 3.66
N LEU A 232 -15.82 -7.56 3.13
CA LEU A 232 -15.59 -6.33 3.87
C LEU A 232 -16.82 -5.43 3.86
N PRO A 233 -17.24 -4.85 4.99
CA PRO A 233 -18.29 -3.85 5.00
C PRO A 233 -17.95 -2.69 4.06
N LEU A 234 -18.87 -2.33 3.16
CA LEU A 234 -18.73 -1.14 2.33
C LEU A 234 -19.09 0.09 3.14
N LEU A 235 -18.14 0.97 3.36
CA LEU A 235 -18.33 2.23 4.05
C LEU A 235 -18.18 3.41 3.08
N PRO A 236 -18.93 4.49 3.27
CA PRO A 236 -18.68 5.73 2.56
C PRO A 236 -17.32 6.29 2.97
N ASP A 237 -16.72 7.10 2.09
CA ASP A 237 -15.54 7.88 2.44
C ASP A 237 -15.80 8.67 3.72
N GLY A 238 -14.89 8.49 4.67
CA GLY A 238 -14.88 9.22 5.92
C GLY A 238 -13.84 10.34 5.90
N ASP A 239 -13.14 10.49 7.02
CA ASP A 239 -12.00 11.39 7.16
C ASP A 239 -10.81 10.87 6.35
N ASP A 240 -10.64 11.41 5.16
CA ASP A 240 -9.58 11.04 4.23
C ASP A 240 -8.60 12.19 3.91
N ASP A 241 -8.63 13.26 4.71
CA ASP A 241 -7.70 14.39 4.60
C ASP A 241 -6.24 13.93 4.63
N GLY A 242 -5.45 14.43 3.68
CA GLY A 242 -4.04 14.09 3.54
C GLY A 242 -3.76 12.66 3.07
N THR A 243 -4.77 11.85 2.74
CA THR A 243 -4.57 10.47 2.29
C THR A 243 -4.20 10.39 0.80
N PHE A 244 -3.53 9.27 0.45
CA PHE A 244 -3.29 8.94 -0.96
C PHE A 244 -4.59 8.81 -1.74
N ALA A 245 -5.62 8.22 -1.15
CA ALA A 245 -6.90 7.99 -1.81
C ALA A 245 -7.54 9.31 -2.28
N ARG A 246 -7.62 10.30 -1.38
CA ARG A 246 -8.14 11.63 -1.74
C ARG A 246 -7.29 12.29 -2.82
N TRP A 247 -5.97 12.34 -2.62
CA TRP A 247 -5.06 12.97 -3.58
C TRP A 247 -5.13 12.33 -4.96
N PHE A 248 -5.13 11.00 -5.05
CA PHE A 248 -5.18 10.29 -6.33
C PHE A 248 -6.50 10.53 -7.05
N ALA A 249 -7.64 10.42 -6.34
CA ALA A 249 -8.96 10.66 -6.92
C ALA A 249 -9.10 12.09 -7.45
N GLU A 250 -8.62 13.10 -6.72
CA GLU A 250 -8.67 14.50 -7.13
C GLU A 250 -7.67 14.82 -8.27
N THR A 251 -6.47 14.21 -8.26
CA THR A 251 -5.40 14.52 -9.22
C THR A 251 -5.54 13.71 -10.51
N ALA A 252 -5.82 12.41 -10.41
CA ALA A 252 -5.95 11.51 -11.55
C ALA A 252 -7.39 11.44 -12.10
N GLY A 253 -8.39 11.90 -11.34
CA GLY A 253 -9.80 11.78 -11.68
C GLY A 253 -10.27 10.33 -11.75
N ARG A 254 -9.60 9.40 -11.08
CA ARG A 254 -9.83 7.96 -11.18
C ARG A 254 -10.25 7.37 -9.85
N PRO A 255 -11.00 6.24 -9.86
CA PRO A 255 -11.42 5.58 -8.64
C PRO A 255 -10.24 5.10 -7.79
N VAL A 256 -10.44 5.17 -6.49
CA VAL A 256 -9.56 4.56 -5.48
C VAL A 256 -10.40 3.72 -4.54
N PHE A 257 -9.88 2.55 -4.24
CA PHE A 257 -10.44 1.63 -3.26
C PHE A 257 -9.42 1.44 -2.14
N THR A 258 -9.89 1.35 -0.89
CA THR A 258 -9.04 1.07 0.26
C THR A 258 -9.61 -0.10 1.05
N ALA A 259 -8.93 -1.24 0.99
CA ALA A 259 -9.26 -2.42 1.76
C ALA A 259 -8.54 -2.33 3.13
N GLN A 260 -9.30 -2.13 4.18
CA GLN A 260 -8.84 -2.23 5.56
C GLN A 260 -9.07 -3.66 6.06
N THR A 261 -8.00 -4.36 6.43
CA THR A 261 -7.99 -5.82 6.59
C THR A 261 -7.98 -6.28 8.05
N GLY A 262 -8.29 -5.39 9.00
CA GLY A 262 -8.26 -5.69 10.43
C GLY A 262 -6.98 -5.20 11.12
N ASN A 263 -7.08 -5.01 12.44
CA ASN A 263 -5.99 -4.52 13.30
C ASN A 263 -5.19 -5.65 13.98
N GLY A 264 -5.20 -6.87 13.42
CA GLY A 264 -4.40 -8.00 13.90
C GLY A 264 -5.13 -9.01 14.78
N ASN A 265 -6.23 -8.66 15.45
CA ASN A 265 -7.00 -9.61 16.27
C ASN A 265 -7.94 -10.49 15.42
N VAL A 266 -8.40 -9.98 14.28
CA VAL A 266 -9.19 -10.73 13.28
C VAL A 266 -8.72 -10.23 11.91
N PRO A 267 -7.60 -10.74 11.38
CA PRO A 267 -7.14 -10.36 10.06
C PRO A 267 -8.13 -10.90 9.00
N LEU A 268 -8.23 -10.18 7.88
CA LEU A 268 -8.95 -10.67 6.71
C LEU A 268 -8.40 -12.05 6.31
N PRO A 269 -9.24 -13.07 6.08
CA PRO A 269 -8.80 -14.37 5.58
C PRO A 269 -7.99 -14.21 4.29
N GLU A 270 -6.91 -14.97 4.14
CA GLU A 270 -6.05 -14.86 2.96
C GLU A 270 -6.83 -15.11 1.65
N ALA A 271 -7.79 -16.03 1.67
CA ALA A 271 -8.64 -16.32 0.51
C ALA A 271 -9.47 -15.11 0.09
N ASP A 272 -10.08 -14.38 1.04
CA ASP A 272 -10.89 -13.19 0.77
C ASP A 272 -10.00 -12.05 0.23
N LEU A 273 -8.79 -11.88 0.79
CA LEU A 273 -7.82 -10.92 0.27
C LEU A 273 -7.40 -11.26 -1.17
N VAL A 274 -7.11 -12.53 -1.45
CA VAL A 274 -6.71 -12.99 -2.79
C VAL A 274 -7.83 -12.78 -3.80
N SER A 275 -9.09 -13.08 -3.46
CA SER A 275 -10.26 -12.83 -4.32
C SER A 275 -10.43 -11.35 -4.61
N LEU A 276 -10.35 -10.49 -3.58
CA LEU A 276 -10.43 -9.04 -3.71
C LEU A 276 -9.30 -8.50 -4.61
N LEU A 277 -8.05 -8.92 -4.42
CA LEU A 277 -6.92 -8.51 -5.24
C LEU A 277 -7.07 -8.96 -6.69
N THR A 278 -7.57 -10.18 -6.92
CA THR A 278 -7.81 -10.71 -8.28
C THR A 278 -8.84 -9.84 -9.00
N LEU A 279 -9.97 -9.54 -8.36
CA LEU A 279 -10.98 -8.67 -8.96
C LEU A 279 -10.44 -7.26 -9.22
N ALA A 280 -9.64 -6.71 -8.30
CA ALA A 280 -9.06 -5.38 -8.47
C ALA A 280 -8.09 -5.28 -9.66
N VAL A 281 -7.46 -6.37 -10.07
CA VAL A 281 -6.63 -6.40 -11.30
C VAL A 281 -7.49 -6.37 -12.56
N LEU A 282 -8.75 -6.81 -12.48
CA LEU A 282 -9.67 -6.95 -13.62
C LEU A 282 -10.58 -5.73 -13.83
N LEU A 283 -10.83 -4.94 -12.79
CA LEU A 283 -11.66 -3.72 -12.87
C LEU A 283 -11.01 -2.66 -13.78
#